data_72ac18cbf423e2e80319037f2e9a6133
#
_entry.id   72ac18cbf423e2e80319037f2e9a6133
#
_cell.length_a   1.000
_cell.length_b   1.000
_cell.length_c   1.000
_cell.angle_alpha   90.00
_cell.angle_beta   90.00
_cell.angle_gamma   90.00
#
_symmetry.space_group_name_H-M   'P 1'
#
loop_
_entity.id
_entity.type
_entity.pdbx_description
1 polymer ?
#
loop_
_entity_poly.entity_id
_entity_poly.type
_entity_poly.pdbx_seq_one_letter_code
_entity_poly.pdbx_strand_id
1 'polypeptide(L)'
;SRVSRGLGDVYKRQCVSGAKNTNSAKSIARSVAQSPLVKTAIYGEDPNWGRIVMAIGKSREPINKKKLKIKIGSEIVAKNGTRSPAYNESKLKNYMKNDQIIISIDLGIGKGTAKMMTCDYSYDYVRINASYKT
;
A
#
# COMPACT_ATOMS: atom_id res chain seq x y z
N SER A 1 -9.15 -7.54 -17.21
CA SER A 1 -9.78 -7.19 -15.95
C SER A 1 -9.27 -8.07 -14.82
N ARG A 2 -9.09 -7.49 -13.65
CA ARG A 2 -8.66 -8.24 -12.48
C ARG A 2 -9.67 -9.30 -12.07
N VAL A 3 -10.94 -8.98 -12.20
CA VAL A 3 -12.00 -9.91 -11.83
C VAL A 3 -11.94 -11.16 -12.68
N SER A 4 -11.63 -11.02 -13.94
CA SER A 4 -11.60 -12.15 -14.88
C SER A 4 -10.37 -13.03 -14.75
N ARG A 5 -9.34 -12.61 -14.02
CA ARG A 5 -8.12 -13.40 -13.83
C ARG A 5 -8.26 -14.51 -12.79
N GLY A 6 -9.33 -14.48 -12.01
CA GLY A 6 -9.53 -15.45 -10.96
C GLY A 6 -9.16 -14.91 -9.59
N LEU A 7 -9.12 -15.81 -8.64
CA LEU A 7 -8.98 -15.46 -7.23
C LEU A 7 -7.52 -15.43 -6.81
N GLY A 8 -7.15 -14.41 -6.05
CA GLY A 8 -5.81 -14.32 -5.50
C GLY A 8 -4.76 -13.88 -6.48
N ASP A 9 -5.15 -13.43 -7.65
CA ASP A 9 -4.20 -13.05 -8.69
C ASP A 9 -3.61 -11.65 -8.50
N VAL A 10 -4.23 -10.82 -7.68
CA VAL A 10 -3.77 -9.45 -7.47
C VAL A 10 -3.19 -9.33 -6.07
N TYR A 11 -1.91 -9.04 -6.00
CA TYR A 11 -1.18 -8.91 -4.75
C TYR A 11 -0.65 -7.53 -4.58
N LYS A 12 -0.71 -7.05 -3.35
CA LYS A 12 -0.07 -5.83 -2.94
C LYS A 12 1.07 -6.20 -2.01
N ARG A 13 2.28 -5.88 -2.42
CA ARG A 13 3.45 -6.00 -1.57
C ARG A 13 3.81 -4.61 -1.09
N GLN A 14 3.95 -4.44 0.21
CA GLN A 14 4.43 -3.17 0.71
C GLN A 14 5.74 -3.35 1.47
N CYS A 15 6.59 -2.34 1.32
CA CYS A 15 7.87 -2.25 2.00
C CYS A 15 7.85 -0.96 2.79
N VAL A 16 7.89 -1.07 4.12
CA VAL A 16 7.98 0.09 5.00
C VAL A 16 9.41 0.20 5.48
N SER A 17 9.99 1.38 5.38
CA SER A 17 11.36 1.65 5.83
C SER A 17 11.42 2.98 6.58
N GLY A 18 12.52 3.22 7.26
CA GLY A 18 12.75 4.48 7.94
C GLY A 18 11.83 4.73 9.13
N ALA A 19 11.13 3.71 9.65
CA ALA A 19 10.30 3.85 10.83
C ALA A 19 11.16 3.90 12.09
N LYS A 20 10.56 4.30 13.19
CA LYS A 20 11.24 4.41 14.48
C LYS A 20 11.98 3.12 14.86
N ASN A 21 11.30 1.99 14.71
CA ASN A 21 11.86 0.66 14.97
C ASN A 21 11.06 -0.38 14.20
N THR A 22 11.45 -1.64 14.32
CA THR A 22 10.79 -2.74 13.60
C THR A 22 9.32 -2.87 13.96
N ASN A 23 8.98 -2.76 15.24
CA ASN A 23 7.59 -2.87 15.67
C ASN A 23 6.73 -1.75 15.09
N SER A 24 7.26 -0.55 15.05
CA SER A 24 6.59 0.59 14.43
C SER A 24 6.36 0.35 12.94
N ALA A 25 7.38 -0.15 12.24
CA ALA A 25 7.26 -0.47 10.82
C ALA A 25 6.18 -1.51 10.57
N LYS A 26 6.13 -2.56 11.39
CA LYS A 26 5.11 -3.60 11.27
C LYS A 26 3.71 -3.06 11.52
N SER A 27 3.56 -2.19 12.52
CA SER A 27 2.27 -1.57 12.83
C SER A 27 1.77 -0.72 11.67
N ILE A 28 2.66 0.07 11.08
CA ILE A 28 2.33 0.90 9.92
C ILE A 28 1.94 0.02 8.73
N ALA A 29 2.73 -1.01 8.45
CA ALA A 29 2.45 -1.92 7.35
C ALA A 29 1.09 -2.60 7.53
N ARG A 30 0.78 -3.04 8.73
CA ARG A 30 -0.50 -3.67 9.03
C ARG A 30 -1.66 -2.70 8.85
N SER A 31 -1.50 -1.47 9.30
CA SER A 31 -2.55 -0.45 9.16
C SER A 31 -2.87 -0.20 7.69
N VAL A 32 -1.86 -0.09 6.85
CA VAL A 32 -2.06 0.09 5.41
C VAL A 32 -2.69 -1.15 4.80
N ALA A 33 -2.19 -2.33 5.15
CA ALA A 33 -2.69 -3.60 4.59
C ALA A 33 -4.16 -3.85 4.95
N GLN A 34 -4.58 -3.45 6.13
CA GLN A 34 -5.93 -3.69 6.61
C GLN A 34 -6.91 -2.57 6.27
N SER A 35 -6.45 -1.48 5.67
CA SER A 35 -7.31 -0.36 5.32
C SER A 35 -8.29 -0.73 4.21
N PRO A 36 -9.59 -0.71 4.47
CA PRO A 36 -10.57 -0.98 3.40
C PRO A 36 -10.48 0.03 2.27
N LEU A 37 -10.17 1.29 2.57
CA LEU A 37 -10.08 2.33 1.55
C LEU A 37 -8.88 2.10 0.63
N VAL A 38 -7.76 1.64 1.19
CA VAL A 38 -6.58 1.30 0.38
C VAL A 38 -6.88 0.07 -0.47
N LYS A 39 -7.50 -0.95 0.12
CA LYS A 39 -7.82 -2.18 -0.62
C LYS A 39 -8.75 -1.91 -1.80
N THR A 40 -9.79 -1.09 -1.58
CA THR A 40 -10.72 -0.77 -2.66
C THR A 40 -10.07 0.09 -3.74
N ALA A 41 -9.14 0.97 -3.37
CA ALA A 41 -8.39 1.74 -4.35
C ALA A 41 -7.54 0.83 -5.23
N ILE A 42 -6.81 -0.11 -4.62
CA ILE A 42 -5.99 -1.07 -5.36
C ILE A 42 -6.87 -1.92 -6.28
N TYR A 43 -7.99 -2.42 -5.78
CA TYR A 43 -8.91 -3.19 -6.60
C TYR A 43 -9.41 -2.38 -7.79
N GLY A 44 -9.72 -1.11 -7.58
CA GLY A 44 -10.19 -0.21 -8.64
C GLY A 44 -9.08 0.35 -9.51
N GLU A 45 -7.85 -0.12 -9.34
CA GLU A 45 -6.69 0.35 -10.10
C GLU A 45 -6.43 1.84 -9.92
N ASP A 46 -6.75 2.35 -8.73
CA ASP A 46 -6.59 3.75 -8.37
C ASP A 46 -5.32 3.91 -7.51
N PRO A 47 -4.30 4.61 -8.00
CA PRO A 47 -3.08 4.82 -7.23
C PRO A 47 -3.27 5.93 -6.18
N ASN A 48 -4.14 5.69 -5.25
CA ASN A 48 -4.60 6.70 -4.30
C ASN A 48 -3.65 6.83 -3.12
N TRP A 49 -2.60 7.61 -3.28
CA TRP A 49 -1.60 7.80 -2.23
C TRP A 49 -2.18 8.53 -1.01
N GLY A 50 -3.23 9.34 -1.18
CA GLY A 50 -3.90 9.99 -0.06
C GLY A 50 -4.49 9.00 0.92
N ARG A 51 -5.10 7.92 0.42
CA ARG A 51 -5.63 6.87 1.29
C ARG A 51 -4.52 6.13 2.02
N ILE A 52 -3.36 5.98 1.36
CA ILE A 52 -2.19 5.37 2.01
C ILE A 52 -1.71 6.26 3.16
N VAL A 53 -1.62 7.57 2.93
CA VAL A 53 -1.22 8.51 3.99
C VAL A 53 -2.19 8.44 5.18
N MET A 54 -3.49 8.40 4.90
CA MET A 54 -4.49 8.26 5.96
C MET A 54 -4.32 6.97 6.76
N ALA A 55 -4.06 5.87 6.07
CA ALA A 55 -3.86 4.59 6.74
C ALA A 55 -2.60 4.60 7.61
N ILE A 56 -1.54 5.25 7.14
CA ILE A 56 -0.32 5.43 7.95
C ILE A 56 -0.65 6.21 9.23
N GLY A 57 -1.43 7.27 9.10
CA GLY A 57 -1.85 8.06 10.25
C GLY A 57 -2.67 7.28 11.26
N LYS A 58 -3.51 6.37 10.79
CA LYS A 58 -4.34 5.54 11.68
C LYS A 58 -3.53 4.53 12.50
N SER A 59 -2.31 4.24 12.12
CA SER A 59 -1.44 3.35 12.90
C SER A 59 -1.08 3.96 14.25
N ARG A 60 -1.16 5.27 14.39
CA ARG A 60 -0.77 6.04 15.56
C ARG A 60 0.70 5.91 15.91
N GLU A 61 1.51 5.42 14.97
CA GLU A 61 2.95 5.34 15.15
C GLU A 61 3.59 6.70 14.91
N PRO A 62 4.80 6.93 15.46
CA PRO A 62 5.51 8.18 15.22
C PRO A 62 5.78 8.35 13.73
N ILE A 63 5.38 9.47 13.17
CA ILE A 63 5.67 9.83 11.79
C ILE A 63 6.00 11.32 11.72
N ASN A 64 6.78 11.68 10.71
CA ASN A 64 7.01 13.08 10.39
C ASN A 64 6.61 13.28 8.93
N LYS A 65 5.47 13.92 8.72
CA LYS A 65 4.92 14.09 7.36
C LYS A 65 5.90 14.76 6.41
N LYS A 66 6.74 15.65 6.91
CA LYS A 66 7.72 16.34 6.07
C LYS A 66 8.81 15.42 5.52
N LYS A 67 8.97 14.22 6.11
CA LYS A 67 9.95 13.24 5.66
C LYS A 67 9.32 12.06 4.95
N LEU A 68 7.99 12.00 4.90
CA LEU A 68 7.28 10.86 4.33
C LEU A 68 7.41 10.84 2.81
N LYS A 69 7.81 9.68 2.28
CA LYS A 69 7.89 9.45 0.85
C LYS A 69 7.16 8.15 0.53
N ILE A 70 6.35 8.17 -0.53
CA ILE A 70 5.60 7.00 -0.98
C ILE A 70 5.89 6.78 -2.46
N LYS A 71 6.25 5.55 -2.80
CA LYS A 71 6.41 5.11 -4.18
C LYS A 71 5.37 4.03 -4.47
N ILE A 72 4.82 4.06 -5.67
CA ILE A 72 4.01 2.97 -6.19
C ILE A 72 4.71 2.51 -7.45
N GLY A 73 5.19 1.26 -7.43
CA GLY A 73 6.10 0.80 -8.47
C GLY A 73 7.36 1.64 -8.48
N SER A 74 7.72 2.18 -9.63
CA SER A 74 8.89 3.04 -9.79
C SER A 74 8.58 4.53 -9.63
N GLU A 75 7.29 4.90 -9.46
CA GLU A 75 6.88 6.30 -9.42
C GLU A 75 6.80 6.82 -8.00
N ILE A 76 7.47 7.93 -7.72
CA ILE A 76 7.34 8.62 -6.44
C ILE A 76 6.05 9.43 -6.51
N VAL A 77 5.03 9.03 -5.75
CA VAL A 77 3.72 9.68 -5.80
C VAL A 77 3.55 10.73 -4.72
N ALA A 78 4.26 10.58 -3.60
CA ALA A 78 4.25 11.56 -2.53
C ALA A 78 5.67 11.74 -2.00
N LYS A 79 6.04 12.97 -1.73
CA LYS A 79 7.34 13.33 -1.19
C LYS A 79 7.15 14.49 -0.22
N ASN A 80 7.83 14.42 0.91
CA ASN A 80 7.70 15.44 1.96
C ASN A 80 6.23 15.59 2.41
N GLY A 81 5.47 14.50 2.36
CA GLY A 81 4.09 14.47 2.80
C GLY A 81 3.08 15.08 1.84
N THR A 82 3.50 15.48 0.66
CA THR A 82 2.63 16.08 -0.34
C THR A 82 2.78 15.36 -1.67
N ARG A 83 1.87 15.66 -2.60
CA ARG A 83 1.94 15.08 -3.92
C ARG A 83 3.26 15.42 -4.59
N SER A 84 3.92 14.41 -5.14
CA SER A 84 5.14 14.62 -5.92
C SER A 84 4.76 15.20 -7.28
N PRO A 85 5.37 16.31 -7.72
CA PRO A 85 5.05 16.87 -9.03
C PRO A 85 5.67 16.10 -10.18
N ALA A 86 6.55 15.14 -9.87
CA ALA A 86 7.37 14.50 -10.90
C ALA A 86 6.82 13.18 -11.42
N TYR A 87 5.76 12.61 -10.82
CA TYR A 87 5.33 11.31 -11.28
C TYR A 87 4.44 11.39 -12.53
N ASN A 88 4.57 10.36 -13.35
CA ASN A 88 3.80 10.24 -14.59
C ASN A 88 2.51 9.48 -14.31
N GLU A 89 1.40 10.19 -14.40
CA GLU A 89 0.09 9.64 -14.05
C GLU A 89 -0.34 8.51 -14.98
N SER A 90 -0.09 8.66 -16.28
CA SER A 90 -0.44 7.62 -17.25
C SER A 90 0.35 6.34 -17.03
N LYS A 91 1.65 6.48 -16.78
CA LYS A 91 2.52 5.34 -16.49
C LYS A 91 2.07 4.63 -15.22
N LEU A 92 1.70 5.39 -14.21
CA LEU A 92 1.26 4.85 -12.93
C LEU A 92 -0.08 4.11 -13.08
N LYS A 93 -1.02 4.67 -13.81
CA LYS A 93 -2.30 4.00 -14.08
C LYS A 93 -2.08 2.69 -14.80
N ASN A 94 -1.16 2.67 -15.76
CA ASN A 94 -0.84 1.43 -16.47
C ASN A 94 -0.20 0.40 -15.52
N TYR A 95 0.68 0.86 -14.63
CA TYR A 95 1.29 -0.01 -13.64
C TYR A 95 0.25 -0.68 -12.74
N MET A 96 -0.79 0.04 -12.36
CA MET A 96 -1.84 -0.48 -11.49
C MET A 96 -2.63 -1.63 -12.09
N LYS A 97 -2.47 -1.90 -13.37
CA LYS A 97 -3.11 -3.04 -14.04
C LYS A 97 -2.36 -4.35 -13.85
N ASN A 98 -1.16 -4.30 -13.28
CA ASN A 98 -0.38 -5.51 -13.04
C ASN A 98 -0.99 -6.36 -11.92
N ASP A 99 -0.65 -7.63 -11.93
CA ASP A 99 -1.10 -8.55 -10.89
C ASP A 99 -0.41 -8.30 -9.56
N GLN A 100 0.76 -7.71 -9.59
CA GLN A 100 1.52 -7.39 -8.39
C GLN A 100 1.78 -5.90 -8.32
N ILE A 101 1.36 -5.29 -7.22
CA ILE A 101 1.54 -3.86 -6.97
C ILE A 101 2.49 -3.73 -5.78
N ILE A 102 3.56 -2.99 -5.99
CA ILE A 102 4.57 -2.75 -4.94
C ILE A 102 4.44 -1.32 -4.45
N ILE A 103 4.18 -1.18 -3.16
CA ILE A 103 4.09 0.11 -2.50
C ILE A 103 5.27 0.23 -1.54
N SER A 104 6.05 1.28 -1.68
CA SER A 104 7.20 1.55 -0.81
C SER A 104 6.93 2.81 0.00
N ILE A 105 7.02 2.68 1.31
CA ILE A 105 6.76 3.76 2.26
C ILE A 105 8.04 4.00 3.03
N ASP A 106 8.56 5.22 2.95
CA ASP A 106 9.76 5.61 3.69
C ASP A 106 9.40 6.71 4.67
N LEU A 107 9.52 6.43 5.94
CA LEU A 107 9.18 7.38 7.01
C LEU A 107 10.32 8.36 7.32
N GLY A 108 11.54 7.98 7.03
CA GLY A 108 12.70 8.87 7.16
C GLY A 108 13.08 9.26 8.59
N ILE A 109 12.60 8.55 9.60
CA ILE A 109 12.85 8.93 11.00
C ILE A 109 13.64 7.90 11.80
N GLY A 110 13.98 6.78 11.19
CA GLY A 110 14.72 5.73 11.90
C GLY A 110 15.18 4.64 10.95
N LYS A 111 15.43 3.45 11.50
CA LYS A 111 15.92 2.30 10.75
C LYS A 111 14.95 1.13 10.72
N GLY A 112 13.73 1.30 11.25
CA GLY A 112 12.76 0.24 11.27
C GLY A 112 12.28 -0.13 9.88
N THR A 113 12.19 -1.43 9.59
CA THR A 113 11.71 -1.94 8.31
C THR A 113 10.72 -3.06 8.51
N ALA A 114 9.80 -3.19 7.57
CA ALA A 114 8.86 -4.30 7.53
C ALA A 114 8.39 -4.51 6.09
N LYS A 115 8.07 -5.75 5.77
CA LYS A 115 7.45 -6.10 4.48
C LYS A 115 6.17 -6.83 4.76
N MET A 116 5.17 -6.60 3.94
CA MET A 116 3.89 -7.27 4.08
C MET A 116 3.27 -7.47 2.72
N MET A 117 2.66 -8.64 2.51
CA MET A 117 1.97 -8.94 1.27
C MET A 117 0.50 -9.19 1.59
N THR A 118 -0.39 -8.58 0.82
CA THR A 118 -1.82 -8.82 0.93
C THR A 118 -2.42 -8.97 -0.45
N CYS A 119 -3.52 -9.70 -0.53
CA CYS A 119 -4.34 -9.74 -1.73
C CYS A 119 -5.28 -8.54 -1.73
N ASP A 120 -5.87 -8.24 -2.89
CA ASP A 120 -6.86 -7.18 -2.92
C ASP A 120 -8.08 -7.57 -2.09
N TYR A 121 -8.89 -6.56 -1.80
CA TYR A 121 -9.98 -6.71 -0.85
C TYR A 121 -11.14 -7.55 -1.36
N SER A 122 -11.34 -7.59 -2.66
CA SER A 122 -12.63 -7.96 -3.18
C SER A 122 -12.93 -9.46 -3.14
N TYR A 123 -12.43 -10.15 -4.09
CA TYR A 123 -12.90 -11.48 -4.42
C TYR A 123 -12.19 -12.56 -3.62
N ASP A 124 -10.88 -12.42 -3.51
CA ASP A 124 -10.05 -13.42 -2.87
C ASP A 124 -10.35 -13.52 -1.36
N TYR A 125 -10.62 -12.39 -0.73
CA TYR A 125 -10.97 -12.37 0.69
C TYR A 125 -12.21 -13.19 0.95
N VAL A 126 -13.24 -13.04 0.12
CA VAL A 126 -14.49 -13.77 0.28
C VAL A 126 -14.24 -15.27 0.10
N ARG A 127 -13.43 -15.64 -0.87
CA ARG A 127 -13.12 -17.05 -1.12
C ARG A 127 -12.39 -17.68 0.05
N ILE A 128 -11.39 -17.00 0.60
CA ILE A 128 -10.64 -17.51 1.73
C ILE A 128 -11.54 -17.77 2.91
N ASN A 129 -12.44 -16.84 3.23
CA ASN A 129 -13.39 -17.01 4.31
C ASN A 129 -14.34 -18.18 4.07
N ALA A 130 -14.80 -18.33 2.85
CA ALA A 130 -15.67 -19.46 2.51
C ALA A 130 -14.92 -20.79 2.68
N SER A 131 -13.66 -20.86 2.29
CA SER A 131 -12.83 -22.06 2.45
C SER A 131 -12.69 -22.44 3.91
N TYR A 132 -12.47 -21.49 4.79
CA TYR A 132 -12.32 -21.78 6.21
C TYR A 132 -13.60 -22.23 6.86
N LYS A 133 -14.74 -21.86 6.34
CA LYS A 133 -16.01 -22.27 6.89
C LYS A 133 -16.43 -23.66 6.45
N THR A 134 -15.83 -24.16 5.43
CA THR A 134 -16.15 -25.49 4.93
C THR A 134 -15.21 -26.52 5.45
#